data_307664680572ef69e550899710a3f0b3
#
_entry.id   307664680572ef69e550899710a3f0b3
#
_cell.length_a   1.000
_cell.length_b   1.000
_cell.length_c   1.000
_cell.angle_alpha   90.00
_cell.angle_beta   90.00
_cell.angle_gamma   90.00
#
_symmetry.space_group_name_H-M   'P 1'
#
loop_
_entity.id
_entity.type
_entity.pdbx_description
1 polymer ?
#
loop_
_entity_poly.entity_id
_entity_poly.type
_entity_poly.pdbx_seq_one_letter_code
_entity_poly.pdbx_strand_id
1 'polypeptide(L)'
;MNLKTITMSILAAAILVGCEGDSDDDNPIVLDAGTLQGGPFSFTVDGVPDMVSGISLNDFDGVGDIQSYVITDDARNVLGLPPTLEAVEGVDFDGAGVGDCYIYHITYQEGLTGLAMGENLDGLDGEFDLSNFIMVNRGALDAGLLSGGPYEFVVDGLPDMVSQIMLDATNLTGDNQTYVITDDARNILGVPPTLEAVMGVDFDGAGVGSCYIYHLTYSTGLGGLEMGNNLDNLTGEFDLSNFVEVDRIALNAGSLSGGPYDFVVDGMPDLVTTIALDDSDLNGEKQTYVITDDSKNILGVPPTLEAVMGVDFDGAGVGSCYIYHLTYSTDLEGLEMGSNLDDLTGLFGLSNFVVVNRNALDAGTLSGGPFMFSVDGTPDMVSGISLDATNLTGSNQGYVITDDQLNILGLPPTLDAVEGVDFDGAGIGLCLIWHITYEDGITGLAAGENAADLEGFFALSNSIRVYRNPNAGTISGGPYTFTVDGTPDMVSGITLDSSNATGTNRTWVITDDAGNILGLPPTLAAVEGVDFDAAGTGICFIWYMRYEDGLVGLEAGNNVADLEGLYGLSNSIQVTRN
;
A
#
# COMPACT_ATOMS: atom_id res chain seq x y z
N MET A 1 33.63 -26.81 37.63
CA MET A 1 34.84 -26.44 38.42
C MET A 1 34.48 -26.60 39.90
N ASN A 2 35.22 -27.50 40.56
CA ASN A 2 35.25 -27.91 41.99
C ASN A 2 34.18 -28.85 42.54
N LEU A 3 34.47 -30.09 42.33
CA LEU A 3 34.13 -31.22 43.22
C LEU A 3 34.58 -30.94 44.66
N LYS A 4 33.68 -31.10 45.63
CA LYS A 4 34.07 -31.36 47.04
C LYS A 4 33.55 -32.70 47.47
N THR A 5 34.46 -33.66 47.47
CA THR A 5 34.36 -34.94 48.10
C THR A 5 34.31 -34.75 49.62
N ILE A 6 33.25 -35.20 50.29
CA ILE A 6 33.22 -35.33 51.76
C ILE A 6 33.34 -36.82 52.08
N THR A 7 34.48 -37.17 52.58
CA THR A 7 34.77 -38.51 53.13
C THR A 7 34.28 -38.53 54.57
N MET A 8 33.34 -39.40 54.87
CA MET A 8 32.87 -39.62 56.24
C MET A 8 33.62 -40.85 56.83
N SER A 9 34.48 -40.55 57.81
CA SER A 9 35.26 -41.56 58.53
C SER A 9 34.40 -42.17 59.63
N ILE A 10 34.27 -43.47 59.60
CA ILE A 10 33.68 -44.27 60.65
C ILE A 10 34.74 -44.48 61.72
N LEU A 11 34.48 -44.05 62.97
CA LEU A 11 35.29 -44.38 64.14
C LEU A 11 34.53 -45.39 65.01
N ALA A 12 34.96 -46.61 64.97
CA ALA A 12 34.51 -47.66 65.88
C ALA A 12 35.33 -47.56 67.20
N ALA A 13 34.65 -47.38 68.32
CA ALA A 13 35.25 -47.55 69.64
C ALA A 13 34.58 -48.70 70.34
N ALA A 14 35.30 -49.78 70.47
CA ALA A 14 34.93 -50.89 71.32
C ALA A 14 35.37 -50.62 72.76
N ILE A 15 34.48 -50.68 73.69
CA ILE A 15 34.77 -50.78 75.14
C ILE A 15 34.16 -52.08 75.67
N LEU A 16 35.01 -53.02 76.03
CA LEU A 16 34.74 -54.16 76.85
C LEU A 16 34.84 -53.81 78.32
N VAL A 17 33.77 -53.95 79.08
CA VAL A 17 33.84 -54.16 80.53
C VAL A 17 32.81 -55.19 80.86
N GLY A 18 33.29 -56.36 81.33
CA GLY A 18 32.44 -57.41 81.91
C GLY A 18 32.19 -57.13 83.38
N CYS A 19 31.03 -57.46 83.88
CA CYS A 19 30.87 -58.01 85.22
C CYS A 19 29.54 -58.75 85.32
N GLU A 20 29.60 -59.83 86.03
CA GLU A 20 28.69 -60.91 86.22
C GLU A 20 27.37 -60.54 86.98
N GLY A 21 26.32 -61.21 86.63
CA GLY A 21 25.32 -61.85 87.49
C GLY A 21 24.16 -60.93 87.86
N ASP A 22 23.02 -61.12 87.28
CA ASP A 22 21.87 -61.72 87.94
C ASP A 22 20.77 -61.96 86.88
N SER A 23 20.07 -63.10 87.07
CA SER A 23 19.03 -63.59 86.21
C SER A 23 17.75 -62.80 86.38
N ASP A 24 17.46 -61.90 85.49
CA ASP A 24 16.13 -61.57 85.02
C ASP A 24 16.17 -61.44 83.50
N ASP A 25 15.37 -62.25 82.82
CA ASP A 25 15.25 -62.29 81.36
C ASP A 25 14.57 -61.05 80.80
N ASP A 26 15.16 -59.90 81.04
CA ASP A 26 14.86 -58.67 80.26
C ASP A 26 16.01 -58.38 79.28
N ASN A 27 16.19 -59.29 78.34
CA ASN A 27 16.98 -58.96 77.19
C ASN A 27 16.19 -57.90 76.39
N PRO A 28 16.68 -56.67 76.25
CA PRO A 28 15.95 -55.70 75.44
C PRO A 28 15.68 -56.29 74.04
N ILE A 29 14.43 -56.38 73.67
CA ILE A 29 14.03 -56.75 72.31
C ILE A 29 14.74 -55.81 71.33
N VAL A 30 15.77 -56.31 70.66
CA VAL A 30 16.42 -55.56 69.60
C VAL A 30 15.64 -55.79 68.32
N LEU A 31 14.88 -54.78 67.89
CA LEU A 31 14.15 -54.83 66.64
C LEU A 31 15.15 -54.81 65.48
N ASP A 32 14.95 -55.60 64.46
CA ASP A 32 15.75 -55.66 63.23
C ASP A 32 14.80 -55.73 62.03
N ALA A 33 14.68 -54.66 61.30
CA ALA A 33 13.83 -54.56 60.11
C ALA A 33 14.36 -55.29 58.89
N GLY A 34 15.53 -55.92 59.01
CA GLY A 34 16.19 -56.64 57.91
C GLY A 34 16.74 -55.68 56.81
N THR A 35 17.03 -56.28 55.67
CA THR A 35 17.65 -55.59 54.55
C THR A 35 16.82 -55.80 53.27
N LEU A 36 16.35 -54.72 52.68
CA LEU A 36 15.71 -54.76 51.38
C LEU A 36 16.75 -54.87 50.26
N GLN A 37 16.47 -55.76 49.32
CA GLN A 37 17.25 -55.90 48.07
C GLN A 37 16.33 -55.81 46.87
N GLY A 38 16.86 -55.25 45.76
CA GLY A 38 16.15 -54.97 44.56
C GLY A 38 16.40 -53.50 44.16
N GLY A 39 15.99 -53.09 43.00
CA GLY A 39 16.19 -51.70 42.52
C GLY A 39 17.64 -51.22 42.42
N PRO A 40 17.91 -49.92 42.33
CA PRO A 40 16.91 -48.87 42.23
C PRO A 40 16.01 -49.02 40.98
N PHE A 41 14.82 -48.49 41.04
CA PHE A 41 13.90 -48.43 39.89
C PHE A 41 13.87 -47.04 39.32
N SER A 42 13.66 -46.95 37.98
CA SER A 42 13.47 -45.69 37.29
C SER A 42 12.27 -45.81 36.36
N PHE A 43 11.34 -44.92 36.49
CA PHE A 43 10.11 -44.84 35.71
C PHE A 43 9.96 -43.46 35.07
N THR A 44 9.11 -43.36 34.07
CA THR A 44 8.73 -42.08 33.46
C THR A 44 7.26 -41.83 33.79
N VAL A 45 6.97 -40.66 34.36
CA VAL A 45 5.58 -40.27 34.65
C VAL A 45 4.89 -39.96 33.33
N ASP A 46 4.15 -40.92 32.80
CA ASP A 46 3.52 -40.85 31.49
C ASP A 46 2.03 -41.26 31.51
N GLY A 47 1.44 -41.45 32.68
CA GLY A 47 0.06 -41.87 32.89
C GLY A 47 -0.17 -43.37 32.72
N VAL A 48 0.88 -44.16 32.54
CA VAL A 48 0.81 -45.62 32.53
C VAL A 48 1.26 -46.12 33.88
N PRO A 49 0.51 -47.05 34.56
CA PRO A 49 0.89 -47.54 35.86
C PRO A 49 2.26 -48.21 35.89
N ASP A 50 3.14 -47.69 36.73
CA ASP A 50 4.49 -48.19 36.97
C ASP A 50 4.59 -48.94 38.29
N MET A 51 4.95 -50.20 38.23
CA MET A 51 5.03 -51.09 39.40
C MET A 51 6.44 -51.65 39.58
N VAL A 52 6.92 -51.64 40.79
CA VAL A 52 8.20 -52.28 41.15
C VAL A 52 8.03 -53.82 41.22
N SER A 53 9.10 -54.55 40.96
CA SER A 53 9.09 -55.99 41.05
C SER A 53 10.46 -56.56 41.43
N GLY A 54 10.47 -57.77 42.02
CA GLY A 54 11.72 -58.42 42.36
C GLY A 54 12.39 -57.86 43.63
N ILE A 55 11.62 -57.21 44.49
CA ILE A 55 12.09 -56.80 45.81
C ILE A 55 12.12 -58.03 46.72
N SER A 56 13.11 -58.15 47.58
CA SER A 56 13.19 -59.15 48.59
C SER A 56 13.65 -58.57 49.93
N LEU A 57 13.10 -59.08 51.01
CA LEU A 57 13.51 -58.78 52.37
C LEU A 57 14.40 -59.94 52.87
N ASN A 58 15.64 -59.61 53.24
CA ASN A 58 16.63 -60.55 53.75
C ASN A 58 17.03 -60.18 55.20
N ASP A 59 17.62 -61.14 55.90
CA ASP A 59 18.19 -60.96 57.25
C ASP A 59 17.17 -60.51 58.32
N PHE A 60 15.88 -60.53 58.02
CA PHE A 60 14.83 -60.24 58.96
C PHE A 60 14.57 -61.46 59.89
N ASP A 61 14.75 -61.26 61.17
CA ASP A 61 14.63 -62.37 62.20
C ASP A 61 13.23 -62.53 62.74
N GLY A 62 12.28 -61.68 62.33
CA GLY A 62 10.88 -61.75 62.80
C GLY A 62 10.64 -61.14 64.18
N VAL A 63 11.58 -60.34 64.68
CA VAL A 63 11.44 -59.66 65.97
C VAL A 63 10.70 -58.36 65.80
N GLY A 64 9.62 -58.14 66.53
CA GLY A 64 8.69 -57.02 66.49
C GLY A 64 7.24 -57.50 66.39
N ASP A 65 6.33 -56.80 67.06
CA ASP A 65 4.92 -57.24 67.14
C ASP A 65 4.17 -56.96 65.80
N ILE A 66 4.59 -55.91 65.10
CA ILE A 66 3.93 -55.48 63.91
C ILE A 66 4.97 -55.16 62.84
N GLN A 67 4.67 -55.47 61.58
CA GLN A 67 5.50 -55.19 60.39
C GLN A 67 4.68 -54.55 59.33
N SER A 68 5.33 -53.70 58.52
CA SER A 68 4.74 -53.02 57.35
C SER A 68 5.82 -52.54 56.40
N TYR A 69 5.44 -52.12 55.26
CA TYR A 69 6.31 -51.32 54.36
C TYR A 69 5.87 -49.87 54.39
N VAL A 70 6.83 -48.95 54.19
CA VAL A 70 6.59 -47.51 54.14
C VAL A 70 7.16 -47.00 52.86
N ILE A 71 6.35 -46.26 52.13
CA ILE A 71 6.76 -45.51 50.93
C ILE A 71 6.76 -44.05 51.29
N THR A 72 7.88 -43.35 51.07
CA THR A 72 8.01 -41.94 51.36
C THR A 72 8.42 -41.14 50.10
N ASP A 73 8.24 -39.82 50.17
CA ASP A 73 8.92 -38.89 49.29
C ASP A 73 10.38 -38.63 49.73
N ASP A 74 11.10 -37.77 49.03
CA ASP A 74 12.46 -37.32 49.34
C ASP A 74 12.60 -36.58 50.67
N ALA A 75 11.53 -35.96 51.15
CA ALA A 75 11.44 -35.30 52.44
C ALA A 75 11.05 -36.27 53.57
N ARG A 76 10.93 -37.60 53.30
CA ARG A 76 10.53 -38.69 54.21
C ARG A 76 9.07 -38.56 54.69
N ASN A 77 8.19 -37.84 53.99
CA ASN A 77 6.77 -37.88 54.27
C ASN A 77 6.17 -39.19 53.76
N VAL A 78 5.33 -39.81 54.54
CA VAL A 78 4.72 -41.10 54.23
C VAL A 78 3.67 -40.95 53.13
N LEU A 79 3.91 -41.57 52.00
CA LEU A 79 3.01 -41.61 50.83
C LEU A 79 2.13 -42.84 50.84
N GLY A 80 2.59 -43.92 51.44
CA GLY A 80 1.86 -45.21 51.51
C GLY A 80 2.38 -46.10 52.59
N LEU A 81 1.48 -47.01 53.12
CA LEU A 81 1.77 -48.00 54.12
C LEU A 81 1.32 -49.36 53.64
N PRO A 82 1.97 -49.99 52.66
CA PRO A 82 1.63 -51.32 52.17
C PRO A 82 1.88 -52.37 53.27
N PRO A 83 0.89 -53.25 53.61
CA PRO A 83 1.08 -54.21 54.70
C PRO A 83 1.98 -55.39 54.35
N THR A 84 2.23 -55.61 53.05
CA THR A 84 3.03 -56.77 52.59
C THR A 84 3.91 -56.34 51.39
N LEU A 85 4.95 -57.10 51.09
CA LEU A 85 5.78 -56.88 49.92
C LEU A 85 4.98 -56.98 48.61
N GLU A 86 4.04 -57.93 48.55
CA GLU A 86 3.13 -58.05 47.40
C GLU A 86 2.28 -56.75 47.20
N ALA A 87 1.88 -56.14 48.33
CA ALA A 87 1.19 -54.84 48.27
C ALA A 87 2.09 -53.71 47.83
N VAL A 88 3.40 -53.69 48.11
CA VAL A 88 4.39 -52.79 47.60
C VAL A 88 4.52 -52.93 46.06
N GLU A 89 4.65 -54.17 45.60
CA GLU A 89 4.75 -54.48 44.16
C GLU A 89 3.44 -54.21 43.40
N GLY A 90 2.33 -54.00 44.12
CA GLY A 90 1.06 -53.54 43.51
C GLY A 90 0.82 -52.03 43.55
N VAL A 91 1.76 -51.23 44.05
CA VAL A 91 1.65 -49.77 44.07
C VAL A 91 1.99 -49.24 42.71
N ASP A 92 1.12 -48.39 42.21
CA ASP A 92 1.38 -47.57 41.01
C ASP A 92 2.16 -46.31 41.42
N PHE A 93 3.42 -46.24 40.98
CA PHE A 93 4.32 -45.14 41.29
C PHE A 93 4.12 -43.95 40.34
N ASP A 94 3.53 -44.14 39.16
CA ASP A 94 3.22 -43.07 38.23
C ASP A 94 2.27 -42.05 38.85
N GLY A 95 1.24 -42.52 39.55
CA GLY A 95 0.23 -41.67 40.20
C GLY A 95 0.77 -40.73 41.29
N ALA A 96 2.02 -40.90 41.75
CA ALA A 96 2.67 -40.00 42.72
C ALA A 96 3.37 -38.80 42.04
N GLY A 97 3.39 -38.71 40.68
CA GLY A 97 4.02 -37.65 39.89
C GLY A 97 5.55 -37.71 39.93
N VAL A 98 6.20 -36.71 39.28
CA VAL A 98 7.67 -36.60 39.15
C VAL A 98 8.32 -36.44 40.52
N GLY A 99 9.44 -37.16 40.77
CA GLY A 99 10.22 -37.09 42.00
C GLY A 99 10.74 -38.46 42.44
N ASP A 100 11.38 -38.52 43.58
CA ASP A 100 11.90 -39.76 44.15
C ASP A 100 10.98 -40.30 45.23
N CYS A 101 10.77 -41.61 45.21
CA CYS A 101 10.16 -42.34 46.34
C CYS A 101 11.17 -43.30 46.94
N TYR A 102 10.99 -43.58 48.22
CA TYR A 102 11.84 -44.47 48.97
C TYR A 102 10.98 -45.53 49.67
N ILE A 103 11.30 -46.80 49.44
CA ILE A 103 10.59 -47.95 50.02
C ILE A 103 11.44 -48.47 51.17
N TYR A 104 10.83 -48.55 52.37
CA TYR A 104 11.41 -49.13 53.58
C TYR A 104 10.56 -50.32 54.06
N HIS A 105 11.19 -51.23 54.71
CA HIS A 105 10.51 -52.14 55.62
C HIS A 105 10.63 -51.64 57.07
N ILE A 106 9.56 -51.64 57.84
CA ILE A 106 9.53 -51.22 59.24
C ILE A 106 9.01 -52.36 60.11
N THR A 107 9.69 -52.61 61.23
CA THR A 107 9.20 -53.44 62.31
C THR A 107 9.07 -52.62 63.60
N TYR A 108 8.03 -52.83 64.39
CA TYR A 108 7.79 -51.98 65.56
C TYR A 108 6.94 -52.67 66.61
N GLN A 109 6.94 -52.15 67.86
CA GLN A 109 6.14 -52.62 68.99
C GLN A 109 4.79 -51.90 69.05
N GLU A 110 3.82 -52.51 69.76
CA GLU A 110 2.55 -51.84 70.07
C GLU A 110 2.83 -50.46 70.73
N GLY A 111 2.15 -49.39 70.28
CA GLY A 111 2.29 -48.06 70.83
C GLY A 111 3.10 -47.13 69.98
N LEU A 112 3.67 -47.55 68.84
CA LEU A 112 4.29 -46.60 67.85
C LEU A 112 3.26 -45.59 67.41
N THR A 113 3.65 -44.29 67.47
CA THR A 113 2.86 -43.15 66.97
C THR A 113 3.57 -42.46 65.88
N GLY A 114 2.83 -41.67 65.02
CA GLY A 114 3.38 -40.91 63.87
C GLY A 114 3.47 -41.73 62.58
N LEU A 115 3.18 -43.03 62.56
CA LEU A 115 3.18 -43.79 61.32
C LEU A 115 1.82 -43.71 60.62
N ALA A 116 1.59 -42.63 59.87
CA ALA A 116 0.37 -42.40 59.10
C ALA A 116 0.67 -41.69 57.79
N MET A 117 -0.20 -41.86 56.79
CA MET A 117 -0.07 -41.18 55.51
C MET A 117 -0.04 -39.64 55.72
N GLY A 118 0.93 -38.96 55.12
CA GLY A 118 1.15 -37.54 55.23
C GLY A 118 2.01 -37.12 56.42
N GLU A 119 2.30 -38.01 57.38
CA GLU A 119 3.24 -37.74 58.48
C GLU A 119 4.68 -37.98 58.03
N ASN A 120 5.64 -37.44 58.77
CA ASN A 120 7.06 -37.60 58.44
C ASN A 120 7.69 -38.69 59.27
N LEU A 121 8.49 -39.59 58.66
CA LEU A 121 9.18 -40.70 59.34
C LEU A 121 10.13 -40.22 60.46
N ASP A 122 10.67 -39.03 60.41
CA ASP A 122 11.53 -38.50 61.47
C ASP A 122 10.74 -38.05 62.70
N GLY A 123 9.40 -38.07 62.62
CA GLY A 123 8.48 -37.78 63.70
C GLY A 123 7.93 -39.04 64.40
N LEU A 124 8.41 -40.25 64.07
CA LEU A 124 8.00 -41.48 64.75
C LEU A 124 8.41 -41.43 66.20
N ASP A 125 7.49 -41.83 67.10
CA ASP A 125 7.74 -41.92 68.53
C ASP A 125 7.27 -43.27 69.02
N GLY A 126 8.21 -44.09 69.59
CA GLY A 126 8.04 -45.47 70.02
C GLY A 126 9.24 -46.32 69.64
N GLU A 127 9.13 -47.68 69.91
CA GLU A 127 10.17 -48.64 69.55
C GLU A 127 9.93 -49.16 68.16
N PHE A 128 10.86 -48.87 67.22
CA PHE A 128 10.82 -49.34 65.85
C PHE A 128 12.24 -49.46 65.25
N ASP A 129 12.34 -50.20 64.16
CA ASP A 129 13.53 -50.22 63.31
C ASP A 129 13.13 -50.14 61.83
N LEU A 130 13.98 -49.48 61.03
CA LEU A 130 13.81 -49.33 59.61
C LEU A 130 14.94 -49.98 58.84
N SER A 131 14.61 -50.70 57.78
CA SER A 131 15.58 -51.27 56.87
C SER A 131 16.34 -50.13 56.08
N ASN A 132 17.31 -50.54 55.27
CA ASN A 132 17.74 -49.70 54.18
C ASN A 132 16.54 -49.42 53.27
N PHE A 133 16.69 -48.43 52.41
CA PHE A 133 15.64 -48.09 51.40
C PHE A 133 15.98 -48.62 50.03
N ILE A 134 14.95 -48.79 49.21
CA ILE A 134 15.01 -48.90 47.75
C ILE A 134 14.46 -47.61 47.15
N MET A 135 15.25 -47.00 46.28
CA MET A 135 14.88 -45.78 45.59
C MET A 135 14.06 -46.09 44.34
N VAL A 136 13.00 -45.32 44.12
CA VAL A 136 12.19 -45.30 42.91
C VAL A 136 12.24 -43.90 42.36
N ASN A 137 13.01 -43.69 41.31
CA ASN A 137 13.09 -42.42 40.61
C ASN A 137 11.98 -42.34 39.56
N ARG A 138 11.26 -41.22 39.53
CA ARG A 138 10.15 -40.95 38.61
C ARG A 138 10.47 -39.67 37.82
N GLY A 139 10.94 -39.86 36.58
CA GLY A 139 11.29 -38.79 35.68
C GLY A 139 10.10 -38.22 34.93
N ALA A 140 10.21 -36.97 34.46
CA ALA A 140 9.26 -36.40 33.53
C ALA A 140 9.47 -36.98 32.12
N LEU A 141 8.47 -36.80 31.28
CA LEU A 141 8.64 -36.93 29.83
C LEU A 141 9.72 -35.93 29.35
N ASP A 142 10.55 -36.36 28.43
CA ASP A 142 11.60 -35.53 27.78
C ASP A 142 11.50 -35.76 26.28
N ALA A 143 11.13 -34.70 25.53
CA ALA A 143 10.98 -34.75 24.09
C ALA A 143 12.32 -34.68 23.34
N GLY A 144 13.45 -34.62 24.03
CA GLY A 144 14.74 -34.43 23.42
C GLY A 144 14.93 -33.02 22.83
N LEU A 145 15.96 -32.86 22.01
CA LEU A 145 16.30 -31.56 21.42
C LEU A 145 16.39 -31.65 19.89
N LEU A 146 15.72 -30.73 19.24
CA LEU A 146 15.85 -30.55 17.79
C LEU A 146 17.02 -29.61 17.46
N SER A 147 17.72 -29.93 16.38
CA SER A 147 18.75 -29.10 15.79
C SER A 147 18.54 -29.02 14.27
N GLY A 148 19.04 -27.95 13.65
CA GLY A 148 18.84 -27.60 12.27
C GLY A 148 18.21 -26.21 12.16
N GLY A 149 18.14 -25.66 10.95
CA GLY A 149 17.57 -24.34 10.72
C GLY A 149 18.31 -23.18 11.44
N PRO A 150 17.69 -21.98 11.58
CA PRO A 150 16.41 -21.65 10.94
C PRO A 150 16.43 -21.78 9.42
N TYR A 151 15.29 -21.97 8.81
CA TYR A 151 15.11 -22.01 7.35
C TYR A 151 14.37 -20.75 6.92
N GLU A 152 14.75 -20.24 5.75
CA GLU A 152 14.05 -19.16 5.07
C GLU A 152 13.69 -19.62 3.67
N PHE A 153 12.42 -19.56 3.31
CA PHE A 153 11.90 -19.93 2.00
C PHE A 153 11.14 -18.77 1.38
N VAL A 154 11.13 -18.73 0.07
CA VAL A 154 10.37 -17.74 -0.70
C VAL A 154 9.09 -18.40 -1.20
N VAL A 155 7.94 -17.88 -0.83
CA VAL A 155 6.65 -18.37 -1.33
C VAL A 155 6.53 -18.00 -2.81
N ASP A 156 6.91 -18.92 -3.68
CA ASP A 156 6.98 -18.70 -5.13
C ASP A 156 6.23 -19.77 -5.97
N GLY A 157 5.55 -20.71 -5.30
CA GLY A 157 4.81 -21.81 -5.91
C GLY A 157 5.66 -23.04 -6.20
N LEU A 158 6.95 -23.05 -5.84
CA LEU A 158 7.80 -24.23 -5.91
C LEU A 158 7.87 -24.90 -4.53
N PRO A 159 7.90 -26.25 -4.47
CA PRO A 159 7.95 -26.96 -3.19
C PRO A 159 9.21 -26.65 -2.39
N ASP A 160 9.04 -26.15 -1.18
CA ASP A 160 10.11 -25.86 -0.22
C ASP A 160 10.12 -26.86 0.92
N MET A 161 11.20 -27.61 1.06
CA MET A 161 11.35 -28.67 2.04
C MET A 161 12.55 -28.45 2.95
N VAL A 162 12.34 -28.63 4.26
CA VAL A 162 13.44 -28.59 5.24
C VAL A 162 14.37 -29.79 5.09
N SER A 163 15.64 -29.59 5.40
CA SER A 163 16.66 -30.65 5.35
C SER A 163 17.58 -30.56 6.58
N GLN A 164 18.24 -31.66 6.93
CA GLN A 164 19.23 -31.68 8.01
C GLN A 164 18.70 -31.33 9.41
N ILE A 165 17.39 -31.50 9.65
CA ILE A 165 16.87 -31.50 11.02
C ILE A 165 17.33 -32.80 11.69
N MET A 166 17.77 -32.73 12.95
CA MET A 166 18.17 -33.88 13.75
C MET A 166 17.55 -33.79 15.12
N LEU A 167 17.15 -34.96 15.67
CA LEU A 167 16.69 -35.10 17.05
C LEU A 167 17.83 -35.71 17.89
N ASP A 168 18.27 -34.98 18.93
CA ASP A 168 19.10 -35.55 19.99
C ASP A 168 18.16 -36.27 21.00
N ALA A 169 18.17 -37.58 20.94
CA ALA A 169 17.34 -38.46 21.74
C ALA A 169 18.09 -38.99 22.99
N THR A 170 19.19 -38.35 23.43
CA THR A 170 20.02 -38.86 24.52
C THR A 170 19.24 -39.03 25.81
N ASN A 171 18.31 -38.13 26.11
CA ASN A 171 17.46 -38.17 27.30
C ASN A 171 15.97 -38.42 26.96
N LEU A 172 15.68 -38.79 25.74
CA LEU A 172 14.32 -38.98 25.27
C LEU A 172 13.59 -40.06 26.11
N THR A 173 12.43 -39.70 26.62
CA THR A 173 11.53 -40.61 27.37
C THR A 173 10.13 -40.54 26.80
N GLY A 174 9.31 -41.55 27.12
CA GLY A 174 7.93 -41.68 26.66
C GLY A 174 7.76 -42.59 25.44
N ASP A 175 6.68 -43.37 25.45
CA ASP A 175 6.39 -44.43 24.49
C ASP A 175 5.79 -43.90 23.16
N ASN A 176 5.07 -42.79 23.22
CA ASN A 176 4.44 -42.19 22.05
C ASN A 176 5.19 -40.92 21.62
N GLN A 177 5.53 -40.84 20.35
CA GLN A 177 6.31 -39.75 19.81
C GLN A 177 5.73 -39.34 18.45
N THR A 178 5.80 -38.03 18.16
CA THR A 178 5.43 -37.45 16.86
C THR A 178 6.08 -36.10 16.69
N TYR A 179 5.91 -35.46 15.52
CA TYR A 179 6.28 -34.09 15.29
C TYR A 179 5.03 -33.23 15.14
N VAL A 180 5.15 -31.96 15.50
CA VAL A 180 4.07 -30.99 15.37
C VAL A 180 4.61 -29.77 14.64
N ILE A 181 3.88 -29.33 13.63
CA ILE A 181 4.17 -28.10 12.91
C ILE A 181 3.07 -27.11 13.26
N THR A 182 3.45 -25.91 13.70
CA THR A 182 2.50 -24.85 14.06
C THR A 182 2.78 -23.57 13.29
N ASP A 183 1.78 -22.66 13.29
CA ASP A 183 2.00 -21.26 12.95
C ASP A 183 2.56 -20.46 14.15
N ASP A 184 2.73 -19.14 13.98
CA ASP A 184 3.19 -18.20 15.02
C ASP A 184 2.21 -18.05 16.19
N ALA A 185 0.93 -18.34 15.99
CA ALA A 185 -0.10 -18.38 17.02
C ALA A 185 -0.19 -19.76 17.72
N ARG A 186 0.72 -20.70 17.40
CA ARG A 186 0.78 -22.10 17.89
C ARG A 186 -0.43 -22.94 17.46
N ASN A 187 -1.15 -22.55 16.37
CA ASN A 187 -2.16 -23.45 15.81
C ASN A 187 -1.46 -24.57 15.03
N ILE A 188 -1.94 -25.80 15.22
CA ILE A 188 -1.36 -27.00 14.62
C ILE A 188 -1.70 -27.03 13.13
N LEU A 189 -0.67 -26.92 12.30
CA LEU A 189 -0.76 -27.03 10.84
C LEU A 189 -0.57 -28.45 10.34
N GLY A 190 0.17 -29.27 11.09
CA GLY A 190 0.42 -30.66 10.74
C GLY A 190 0.97 -31.47 11.90
N VAL A 191 0.76 -32.79 11.85
CA VAL A 191 1.25 -33.78 12.84
C VAL A 191 1.99 -34.88 12.09
N PRO A 192 3.20 -34.64 11.60
CA PRO A 192 4.00 -35.66 10.89
C PRO A 192 4.47 -36.75 11.85
N PRO A 193 4.26 -38.04 11.54
CA PRO A 193 4.57 -39.15 12.48
C PRO A 193 6.08 -39.40 12.64
N THR A 194 6.90 -38.94 11.73
CA THR A 194 8.36 -39.18 11.73
C THR A 194 9.11 -37.95 11.25
N LEU A 195 10.41 -37.85 11.56
CA LEU A 195 11.30 -36.80 11.04
C LEU A 195 11.38 -36.82 9.50
N GLU A 196 11.34 -37.97 8.89
CA GLU A 196 11.31 -38.11 7.43
C GLU A 196 10.03 -37.52 6.85
N ALA A 197 8.90 -37.68 7.52
CA ALA A 197 7.63 -37.06 7.14
C ALA A 197 7.67 -35.52 7.28
N VAL A 198 8.37 -34.97 8.30
CA VAL A 198 8.63 -33.52 8.43
C VAL A 198 9.42 -33.02 7.25
N MET A 199 10.51 -33.70 6.88
CA MET A 199 11.37 -33.33 5.74
C MET A 199 10.66 -33.48 4.39
N GLY A 200 9.54 -34.14 4.33
CA GLY A 200 8.69 -34.27 3.14
C GLY A 200 7.53 -33.25 3.07
N VAL A 201 7.41 -32.37 4.07
CA VAL A 201 6.39 -31.30 4.06
C VAL A 201 6.84 -30.17 3.13
N ASP A 202 5.93 -29.79 2.24
CA ASP A 202 6.08 -28.60 1.42
C ASP A 202 5.58 -27.37 2.21
N PHE A 203 6.50 -26.49 2.57
CA PHE A 203 6.20 -25.29 3.35
C PHE A 203 5.68 -24.13 2.49
N ASP A 204 5.93 -24.12 1.17
CA ASP A 204 5.41 -23.08 0.28
C ASP A 204 3.87 -23.01 0.32
N GLY A 205 3.22 -24.16 0.31
CA GLY A 205 1.76 -24.28 0.32
C GLY A 205 1.05 -23.66 1.55
N ALA A 206 1.78 -23.34 2.63
CA ALA A 206 1.22 -22.69 3.81
C ALA A 206 1.18 -21.14 3.69
N GLY A 207 1.71 -20.57 2.59
CA GLY A 207 1.77 -19.13 2.33
C GLY A 207 2.77 -18.39 3.23
N VAL A 208 2.83 -17.07 3.11
CA VAL A 208 3.78 -16.19 3.85
C VAL A 208 3.52 -16.24 5.35
N GLY A 209 4.59 -16.31 6.15
CA GLY A 209 4.56 -16.35 7.62
C GLY A 209 5.56 -17.35 8.19
N SER A 210 5.59 -17.50 9.52
CA SER A 210 6.51 -18.41 10.19
C SER A 210 5.82 -19.72 10.60
N CYS A 211 6.54 -20.81 10.50
CA CYS A 211 6.16 -22.11 11.05
C CYS A 211 7.20 -22.57 12.05
N TYR A 212 6.76 -23.34 13.04
CA TYR A 212 7.61 -23.90 14.09
C TYR A 212 7.44 -25.40 14.12
N ILE A 213 8.55 -26.13 14.06
CA ILE A 213 8.60 -27.60 14.09
C ILE A 213 9.06 -28.01 15.46
N TYR A 214 8.24 -28.83 16.15
CA TYR A 214 8.53 -29.42 17.46
C TYR A 214 8.59 -30.96 17.36
N HIS A 215 9.35 -31.58 18.21
CA HIS A 215 9.17 -32.99 18.57
C HIS A 215 8.33 -33.05 19.82
N LEU A 216 7.37 -33.96 19.86
CA LEU A 216 6.43 -34.17 20.96
C LEU A 216 6.53 -35.62 21.43
N THR A 217 6.74 -35.80 22.74
CA THR A 217 6.54 -37.07 23.42
C THR A 217 5.33 -36.95 24.34
N TYR A 218 4.55 -38.03 24.46
CA TYR A 218 3.30 -37.97 25.20
C TYR A 218 2.81 -39.35 25.71
N SER A 219 1.94 -39.31 26.73
CA SER A 219 1.26 -40.48 27.30
C SER A 219 0.05 -40.88 26.46
N THR A 220 -0.44 -42.09 26.72
CA THR A 220 -1.73 -42.56 26.19
C THR A 220 -2.86 -41.71 26.74
N GLY A 221 -3.67 -41.11 25.83
CA GLY A 221 -4.81 -40.26 26.22
C GLY A 221 -4.58 -38.77 26.00
N LEU A 222 -3.46 -38.37 25.37
CA LEU A 222 -3.27 -37.00 24.93
C LEU A 222 -4.47 -36.55 24.07
N GLY A 223 -5.11 -35.45 24.47
CA GLY A 223 -6.22 -34.84 23.74
C GLY A 223 -5.82 -33.53 23.08
N GLY A 224 -6.46 -33.20 21.95
CA GLY A 224 -6.27 -31.94 21.26
C GLY A 224 -5.19 -31.95 20.18
N LEU A 225 -4.49 -33.03 19.94
CA LEU A 225 -3.43 -33.14 18.92
C LEU A 225 -4.03 -33.38 17.53
N GLU A 226 -4.71 -32.36 17.00
CA GLU A 226 -5.35 -32.38 15.68
C GLU A 226 -5.06 -31.06 14.92
N MET A 227 -4.99 -31.17 13.60
CA MET A 227 -4.84 -29.97 12.75
C MET A 227 -5.96 -28.95 13.00
N GLY A 228 -5.59 -27.68 13.13
CA GLY A 228 -6.49 -26.58 13.43
C GLY A 228 -6.71 -26.29 14.91
N ASN A 229 -6.31 -27.21 15.81
CA ASN A 229 -6.29 -26.94 17.25
C ASN A 229 -5.05 -26.11 17.62
N ASN A 230 -5.07 -25.54 18.83
CA ASN A 230 -3.91 -24.82 19.33
C ASN A 230 -3.09 -25.72 20.27
N LEU A 231 -1.77 -25.69 20.12
CA LEU A 231 -0.82 -26.51 20.87
C LEU A 231 -0.91 -26.27 22.39
N ASP A 232 -1.27 -25.05 22.81
CA ASP A 232 -1.42 -24.71 24.23
C ASP A 232 -2.69 -25.30 24.87
N ASN A 233 -3.58 -25.87 24.07
CA ASN A 233 -4.81 -26.50 24.51
C ASN A 233 -4.71 -28.05 24.60
N LEU A 234 -3.50 -28.58 24.43
CA LEU A 234 -3.29 -30.02 24.64
C LEU A 234 -3.64 -30.41 26.08
N THR A 235 -4.24 -31.57 26.25
CA THR A 235 -4.62 -32.11 27.54
C THR A 235 -4.04 -33.53 27.72
N GLY A 236 -3.47 -33.82 28.87
CA GLY A 236 -2.76 -35.06 29.16
C GLY A 236 -1.29 -34.78 29.48
N GLU A 237 -0.52 -35.83 29.72
CA GLU A 237 0.91 -35.74 29.99
C GLU A 237 1.68 -35.70 28.67
N PHE A 238 2.49 -34.68 28.48
CA PHE A 238 3.33 -34.49 27.28
C PHE A 238 4.53 -33.61 27.58
N ASP A 239 5.53 -33.68 26.70
CA ASP A 239 6.64 -32.75 26.65
C ASP A 239 6.95 -32.35 25.20
N LEU A 240 7.42 -31.12 25.02
CA LEU A 240 7.79 -30.53 23.74
C LEU A 240 9.28 -30.19 23.72
N SER A 241 9.96 -30.57 22.66
CA SER A 241 11.32 -30.10 22.41
C SER A 241 11.38 -28.59 22.23
N ASN A 242 12.58 -28.05 22.08
CA ASN A 242 12.77 -26.77 21.40
C ASN A 242 12.22 -26.87 19.97
N PHE A 243 12.03 -25.72 19.31
CA PHE A 243 11.54 -25.68 17.93
C PHE A 243 12.66 -25.40 16.93
N VAL A 244 12.39 -25.78 15.69
CA VAL A 244 13.09 -25.31 14.49
C VAL A 244 12.15 -24.38 13.74
N GLU A 245 12.62 -23.18 13.45
CA GLU A 245 11.87 -22.13 12.75
C GLU A 245 12.01 -22.24 11.24
N VAL A 246 10.89 -22.02 10.55
CA VAL A 246 10.79 -21.96 9.08
C VAL A 246 10.07 -20.66 8.73
N ASP A 247 10.82 -19.67 8.28
CA ASP A 247 10.27 -18.42 7.78
C ASP A 247 9.96 -18.53 6.29
N ARG A 248 8.76 -18.07 5.92
CA ARG A 248 8.26 -18.06 4.55
C ARG A 248 7.98 -16.63 4.15
N ILE A 249 8.84 -16.10 3.31
CA ILE A 249 8.82 -14.69 2.87
C ILE A 249 8.13 -14.54 1.53
N ALA A 250 7.54 -13.37 1.30
CA ALA A 250 6.94 -13.03 0.00
C ALA A 250 8.01 -12.80 -1.07
N LEU A 251 7.60 -12.92 -2.33
CA LEU A 251 8.39 -12.44 -3.46
C LEU A 251 8.68 -10.95 -3.31
N ASN A 252 9.94 -10.57 -3.45
CA ASN A 252 10.43 -9.20 -3.35
C ASN A 252 11.12 -8.79 -4.66
N ALA A 253 10.56 -7.81 -5.34
CA ALA A 253 11.07 -7.32 -6.61
C ALA A 253 12.21 -6.29 -6.48
N GLY A 254 12.72 -6.08 -5.27
CA GLY A 254 13.70 -5.03 -5.03
C GLY A 254 13.10 -3.62 -5.15
N SER A 255 13.94 -2.61 -5.35
CA SER A 255 13.47 -1.24 -5.50
C SER A 255 14.11 -0.53 -6.69
N LEU A 256 13.29 0.27 -7.40
CA LEU A 256 13.75 1.11 -8.50
C LEU A 256 14.09 2.52 -8.01
N SER A 257 15.15 3.08 -8.58
CA SER A 257 15.55 4.46 -8.38
C SER A 257 15.77 5.15 -9.73
N GLY A 258 15.70 6.48 -9.74
CA GLY A 258 15.76 7.31 -10.93
C GLY A 258 14.46 8.08 -11.13
N GLY A 259 14.46 9.00 -12.09
CA GLY A 259 13.29 9.83 -12.37
C GLY A 259 12.89 10.78 -11.22
N PRO A 260 11.68 11.38 -11.24
CA PRO A 260 10.78 11.32 -12.39
C PRO A 260 11.44 11.85 -13.67
N TYR A 261 10.99 11.36 -14.83
CA TYR A 261 11.38 11.88 -16.13
C TYR A 261 10.24 12.74 -16.66
N ASP A 262 10.59 13.90 -17.24
CA ASP A 262 9.66 14.80 -17.89
C ASP A 262 10.09 14.96 -19.35
N PHE A 263 9.30 14.39 -20.26
CA PHE A 263 9.50 14.45 -21.70
C PHE A 263 8.41 15.27 -22.36
N VAL A 264 8.69 15.70 -23.59
CA VAL A 264 7.73 16.41 -24.42
C VAL A 264 7.46 15.55 -25.64
N VAL A 265 6.21 15.21 -25.88
CA VAL A 265 5.80 14.45 -27.06
C VAL A 265 5.98 15.32 -28.30
N ASP A 266 7.09 15.13 -28.99
CA ASP A 266 7.53 15.98 -30.08
C ASP A 266 7.97 15.21 -31.36
N GLY A 267 7.87 13.86 -31.30
CA GLY A 267 8.28 12.97 -32.39
C GLY A 267 9.77 12.60 -32.36
N MET A 268 10.52 13.07 -31.34
CA MET A 268 11.90 12.65 -31.11
C MET A 268 11.93 11.55 -30.05
N PRO A 269 12.77 10.51 -30.22
CA PRO A 269 12.83 9.44 -29.23
C PRO A 269 13.23 9.92 -27.84
N ASP A 270 12.37 9.64 -26.86
CA ASP A 270 12.57 9.93 -25.44
C ASP A 270 12.95 8.68 -24.67
N LEU A 271 14.19 8.63 -24.17
CA LEU A 271 14.75 7.46 -23.49
C LEU A 271 15.08 7.76 -22.02
N VAL A 272 14.69 6.87 -21.11
CA VAL A 272 15.16 6.92 -19.72
C VAL A 272 16.62 6.46 -19.62
N THR A 273 17.47 7.19 -18.88
CA THR A 273 18.93 6.95 -18.92
C THR A 273 19.57 6.63 -17.57
N THR A 274 18.91 6.90 -16.45
CA THR A 274 19.49 6.83 -15.11
C THR A 274 18.68 5.99 -14.15
N ILE A 275 17.82 5.10 -14.65
CA ILE A 275 17.07 4.17 -13.83
C ILE A 275 18.01 3.06 -13.31
N ALA A 276 17.88 2.67 -12.05
CA ALA A 276 18.65 1.60 -11.44
C ALA A 276 17.78 0.75 -10.52
N LEU A 277 18.07 -0.55 -10.47
CA LEU A 277 17.45 -1.51 -9.56
C LEU A 277 18.40 -1.75 -8.38
N ASP A 278 17.89 -1.58 -7.16
CA ASP A 278 18.52 -2.11 -5.96
C ASP A 278 17.97 -3.54 -5.76
N ASP A 279 18.84 -4.50 -5.95
CA ASP A 279 18.58 -5.93 -5.90
C ASP A 279 19.07 -6.60 -4.60
N SER A 280 19.43 -5.82 -3.57
CA SER A 280 19.99 -6.34 -2.31
C SER A 280 19.09 -7.35 -1.60
N ASP A 281 17.77 -7.13 -1.65
CA ASP A 281 16.76 -7.99 -1.05
C ASP A 281 15.88 -8.70 -2.11
N LEU A 282 16.31 -8.68 -3.35
CA LEU A 282 15.60 -9.31 -4.47
C LEU A 282 15.57 -10.82 -4.32
N ASN A 283 14.39 -11.41 -4.46
CA ASN A 283 14.23 -12.85 -4.49
C ASN A 283 13.28 -13.29 -5.63
N GLY A 284 13.17 -14.59 -5.87
CA GLY A 284 12.37 -15.16 -6.94
C GLY A 284 13.18 -15.45 -8.22
N GLU A 285 12.78 -16.51 -8.92
CA GLU A 285 13.52 -17.03 -10.07
C GLU A 285 13.27 -16.29 -11.37
N LYS A 286 12.05 -15.76 -11.56
CA LYS A 286 11.65 -15.06 -12.77
C LYS A 286 11.48 -13.58 -12.53
N GLN A 287 12.04 -12.79 -13.40
CA GLN A 287 12.07 -11.34 -13.29
C GLN A 287 11.81 -10.70 -14.65
N THR A 288 11.16 -9.55 -14.63
CA THR A 288 10.95 -8.69 -15.81
C THR A 288 10.61 -7.27 -15.37
N TYR A 289 10.49 -6.36 -16.32
CA TYR A 289 9.98 -5.02 -16.08
C TYR A 289 8.58 -4.88 -16.69
N VAL A 290 7.77 -4.01 -16.11
CA VAL A 290 6.44 -3.71 -16.62
C VAL A 290 6.30 -2.20 -16.74
N ILE A 291 5.84 -1.76 -17.89
CA ILE A 291 5.52 -0.37 -18.15
C ILE A 291 4.00 -0.26 -18.29
N THR A 292 3.40 0.62 -17.50
CA THR A 292 1.94 0.84 -17.53
C THR A 292 1.59 2.30 -17.83
N ASP A 293 0.33 2.54 -18.19
CA ASP A 293 -0.28 3.87 -18.14
C ASP A 293 -0.78 4.21 -16.71
N ASP A 294 -1.42 5.36 -16.54
CA ASP A 294 -2.02 5.85 -15.29
C ASP A 294 -3.20 5.00 -14.80
N SER A 295 -3.81 4.22 -15.67
CA SER A 295 -4.88 3.26 -15.36
C SER A 295 -4.33 1.86 -15.09
N LYS A 296 -3.00 1.70 -15.02
CA LYS A 296 -2.27 0.44 -14.85
C LYS A 296 -2.44 -0.55 -16.02
N ASN A 297 -2.88 -0.11 -17.19
CA ASN A 297 -2.85 -0.97 -18.37
C ASN A 297 -1.40 -1.19 -18.81
N ILE A 298 -1.03 -2.43 -19.08
CA ILE A 298 0.33 -2.81 -19.46
C ILE A 298 0.61 -2.36 -20.89
N LEU A 299 1.54 -1.42 -21.04
CA LEU A 299 2.00 -0.89 -22.31
C LEU A 299 3.19 -1.70 -22.86
N GLY A 300 3.96 -2.34 -21.98
CA GLY A 300 5.10 -3.15 -22.37
C GLY A 300 5.64 -4.00 -21.24
N VAL A 301 6.32 -5.10 -21.60
CA VAL A 301 6.96 -6.04 -20.68
C VAL A 301 8.44 -6.23 -21.10
N PRO A 302 9.31 -5.24 -20.86
CA PRO A 302 10.73 -5.34 -21.18
C PRO A 302 11.43 -6.40 -20.31
N PRO A 303 12.20 -7.33 -20.90
CA PRO A 303 12.80 -8.43 -20.13
C PRO A 303 13.99 -8.01 -19.26
N THR A 304 14.59 -6.87 -19.51
CA THR A 304 15.78 -6.37 -18.77
C THR A 304 15.73 -4.87 -18.59
N LEU A 305 16.49 -4.34 -17.63
CA LEU A 305 16.64 -2.89 -17.43
C LEU A 305 17.18 -2.18 -18.68
N GLU A 306 18.09 -2.83 -19.40
CA GLU A 306 18.62 -2.29 -20.65
C GLU A 306 17.52 -2.18 -21.73
N ALA A 307 16.58 -3.14 -21.76
CA ALA A 307 15.42 -3.06 -22.63
C ALA A 307 14.47 -1.92 -22.24
N VAL A 308 14.30 -1.64 -20.95
CA VAL A 308 13.55 -0.45 -20.46
C VAL A 308 14.19 0.84 -20.95
N MET A 309 15.52 0.97 -20.80
CA MET A 309 16.27 2.14 -21.27
C MET A 309 16.26 2.31 -22.80
N GLY A 310 15.90 1.28 -23.53
CA GLY A 310 15.73 1.32 -24.99
C GLY A 310 14.30 1.62 -25.46
N VAL A 311 13.34 1.78 -24.53
CA VAL A 311 11.96 2.13 -24.88
C VAL A 311 11.88 3.62 -25.22
N ASP A 312 11.32 3.89 -26.40
CA ASP A 312 10.94 5.24 -26.78
C ASP A 312 9.57 5.60 -26.20
N PHE A 313 9.57 6.53 -25.24
CA PHE A 313 8.36 6.95 -24.54
C PHE A 313 7.54 7.97 -25.34
N ASP A 314 8.12 8.66 -26.33
CA ASP A 314 7.38 9.60 -27.18
C ASP A 314 6.22 8.90 -27.93
N GLY A 315 6.48 7.72 -28.45
CA GLY A 315 5.50 6.94 -29.21
C GLY A 315 4.22 6.53 -28.47
N ALA A 316 4.21 6.65 -27.13
CA ALA A 316 3.02 6.37 -26.32
C ALA A 316 2.07 7.59 -26.17
N GLY A 317 2.42 8.74 -26.77
CA GLY A 317 1.63 9.97 -26.73
C GLY A 317 1.60 10.64 -25.35
N VAL A 318 0.84 11.72 -25.21
CA VAL A 318 0.73 12.53 -23.98
C VAL A 318 0.10 11.71 -22.84
N GLY A 319 0.67 11.83 -21.63
CA GLY A 319 0.19 11.11 -20.43
C GLY A 319 1.33 10.73 -19.51
N SER A 320 1.09 9.83 -18.56
CA SER A 320 2.14 9.30 -17.68
C SER A 320 2.31 7.81 -17.88
N CYS A 321 3.55 7.34 -17.79
CA CYS A 321 3.89 5.93 -17.70
C CYS A 321 4.55 5.64 -16.36
N TYR A 322 4.39 4.41 -15.89
CA TYR A 322 4.96 3.90 -14.66
C TYR A 322 5.79 2.67 -14.96
N ILE A 323 7.05 2.67 -14.56
CA ILE A 323 7.98 1.57 -14.75
C ILE A 323 8.12 0.83 -13.44
N TYR A 324 7.84 -0.47 -13.44
CA TYR A 324 7.99 -1.38 -12.30
C TYR A 324 9.02 -2.46 -12.63
N HIS A 325 9.67 -2.98 -11.62
CA HIS A 325 10.31 -4.29 -11.68
C HIS A 325 9.38 -5.33 -11.05
N LEU A 326 9.26 -6.49 -11.65
CA LEU A 326 8.39 -7.58 -11.27
C LEU A 326 9.20 -8.85 -11.09
N THR A 327 9.06 -9.50 -9.95
CA THR A 327 9.47 -10.90 -9.73
C THR A 327 8.24 -11.77 -9.60
N TYR A 328 8.26 -13.01 -10.12
CA TYR A 328 7.05 -13.81 -10.20
C TYR A 328 7.31 -15.32 -10.31
N SER A 329 6.30 -16.12 -9.96
CA SER A 329 6.27 -17.58 -10.11
C SER A 329 5.97 -18.01 -11.54
N THR A 330 6.14 -19.32 -11.81
CA THR A 330 5.85 -19.90 -13.13
C THR A 330 4.39 -19.80 -13.54
N ASP A 331 3.48 -19.65 -12.58
CA ASP A 331 2.02 -19.70 -12.80
C ASP A 331 1.38 -18.30 -12.90
N LEU A 332 2.20 -17.24 -13.06
CA LEU A 332 1.67 -15.89 -13.26
C LEU A 332 0.92 -15.81 -14.60
N GLU A 333 -0.33 -15.37 -14.53
CA GLU A 333 -1.20 -15.11 -15.68
C GLU A 333 -1.54 -13.62 -15.78
N GLY A 334 -1.85 -13.16 -16.98
CA GLY A 334 -2.27 -11.78 -17.26
C GLY A 334 -1.12 -10.81 -17.58
N LEU A 335 0.13 -11.25 -17.58
CA LEU A 335 1.29 -10.42 -17.88
C LEU A 335 1.47 -10.23 -19.40
N GLU A 336 0.53 -9.53 -20.02
CA GLU A 336 0.50 -9.26 -21.46
C GLU A 336 0.20 -7.80 -21.75
N MET A 337 0.70 -7.30 -22.88
CA MET A 337 0.36 -5.93 -23.34
C MET A 337 -1.17 -5.80 -23.54
N GLY A 338 -1.74 -4.74 -22.98
CA GLY A 338 -3.17 -4.45 -23.01
C GLY A 338 -3.96 -5.02 -21.84
N SER A 339 -3.39 -5.92 -21.03
CA SER A 339 -3.97 -6.36 -19.75
C SER A 339 -3.78 -5.29 -18.67
N ASN A 340 -4.48 -5.43 -17.56
CA ASN A 340 -4.31 -4.53 -16.42
C ASN A 340 -3.44 -5.19 -15.34
N LEU A 341 -2.53 -4.41 -14.74
CA LEU A 341 -1.61 -4.89 -13.72
C LEU A 341 -2.33 -5.41 -12.46
N ASP A 342 -3.49 -4.84 -12.13
CA ASP A 342 -4.32 -5.27 -10.99
C ASP A 342 -5.07 -6.59 -11.26
N ASP A 343 -5.12 -7.05 -12.51
CA ASP A 343 -5.77 -8.32 -12.91
C ASP A 343 -4.77 -9.48 -12.97
N LEU A 344 -3.51 -9.28 -12.60
CA LEU A 344 -2.53 -10.36 -12.51
C LEU A 344 -2.98 -11.41 -11.50
N THR A 345 -2.89 -12.69 -11.87
CA THR A 345 -3.18 -13.81 -10.98
C THR A 345 -1.97 -14.74 -10.87
N GLY A 346 -1.69 -15.22 -9.66
CA GLY A 346 -0.49 -15.99 -9.33
C GLY A 346 0.34 -15.30 -8.25
N LEU A 347 1.51 -15.85 -7.95
CA LEU A 347 2.43 -15.29 -6.97
C LEU A 347 3.39 -14.32 -7.66
N PHE A 348 3.45 -13.09 -7.19
CA PHE A 348 4.37 -12.06 -7.69
C PHE A 348 4.68 -10.99 -6.64
N GLY A 349 5.80 -10.33 -6.83
CA GLY A 349 6.19 -9.12 -6.11
C GLY A 349 6.43 -7.99 -7.09
N LEU A 350 6.00 -6.78 -6.74
CA LEU A 350 6.23 -5.55 -7.50
C LEU A 350 7.13 -4.61 -6.70
N SER A 351 8.08 -3.98 -7.38
CA SER A 351 8.85 -2.87 -6.81
C SER A 351 8.01 -1.61 -6.65
N ASN A 352 8.58 -0.57 -6.06
CA ASN A 352 8.13 0.78 -6.31
C ASN A 352 8.26 1.10 -7.81
N PHE A 353 7.65 2.22 -8.25
CA PHE A 353 7.69 2.63 -9.64
C PHE A 353 8.52 3.89 -9.87
N VAL A 354 8.99 4.03 -11.10
CA VAL A 354 9.56 5.25 -11.66
C VAL A 354 8.56 5.87 -12.62
N VAL A 355 8.31 7.17 -12.47
CA VAL A 355 7.34 7.93 -13.29
C VAL A 355 8.03 8.51 -14.51
N VAL A 356 7.37 8.39 -15.65
CA VAL A 356 7.72 9.06 -16.91
C VAL A 356 6.52 9.91 -17.34
N ASN A 357 6.62 11.22 -17.17
CA ASN A 357 5.64 12.19 -17.65
C ASN A 357 5.91 12.52 -19.11
N ARG A 358 4.89 12.51 -19.93
CA ARG A 358 4.94 12.82 -21.36
C ARG A 358 3.99 13.99 -21.60
N ASN A 359 4.55 15.16 -21.73
CA ASN A 359 3.84 16.43 -21.83
C ASN A 359 3.57 16.79 -23.29
N ALA A 360 2.43 17.45 -23.55
CA ALA A 360 2.21 18.07 -24.84
C ALA A 360 3.18 19.23 -25.05
N LEU A 361 3.38 19.59 -26.31
CA LEU A 361 4.00 20.88 -26.65
C LEU A 361 3.21 22.03 -26.01
N ASP A 362 3.91 23.04 -25.52
CA ASP A 362 3.32 24.25 -24.91
C ASP A 362 3.71 25.49 -25.74
N ALA A 363 2.72 26.14 -26.32
CA ALA A 363 2.91 27.36 -27.12
C ALA A 363 2.97 28.66 -26.27
N GLY A 364 2.96 28.53 -24.95
CA GLY A 364 2.90 29.69 -24.06
C GLY A 364 1.54 30.37 -24.06
N THR A 365 1.49 31.56 -23.48
CA THR A 365 0.24 32.33 -23.35
C THR A 365 0.42 33.76 -23.87
N LEU A 366 -0.47 34.14 -24.77
CA LEU A 366 -0.53 35.52 -25.28
C LEU A 366 -1.37 36.42 -24.37
N SER A 367 -0.92 37.65 -24.19
CA SER A 367 -1.67 38.71 -23.51
C SER A 367 -1.65 40.00 -24.32
N GLY A 368 -2.64 40.86 -24.09
CA GLY A 368 -2.92 42.04 -24.86
C GLY A 368 -4.29 41.94 -25.55
N GLY A 369 -4.78 43.07 -26.10
CA GLY A 369 -6.09 43.10 -26.74
C GLY A 369 -7.31 42.92 -25.80
N PRO A 370 -8.54 42.65 -26.29
CA PRO A 370 -8.86 42.64 -27.73
C PRO A 370 -8.64 43.98 -28.41
N PHE A 371 -8.37 43.97 -29.73
CA PHE A 371 -8.25 45.16 -30.53
C PHE A 371 -9.52 45.38 -31.35
N MET A 372 -9.87 46.70 -31.55
CA MET A 372 -11.04 47.09 -32.32
C MET A 372 -10.64 48.16 -33.31
N PHE A 373 -10.75 47.87 -34.58
CA PHE A 373 -10.42 48.75 -35.68
C PHE A 373 -11.64 49.04 -36.56
N SER A 374 -11.57 50.13 -37.35
CA SER A 374 -12.59 50.47 -38.36
C SER A 374 -11.99 50.35 -39.73
N VAL A 375 -12.53 49.51 -40.58
CA VAL A 375 -12.06 49.33 -41.95
C VAL A 375 -12.39 50.60 -42.79
N ASP A 376 -11.41 51.53 -42.89
CA ASP A 376 -11.58 52.84 -43.52
C ASP A 376 -10.53 53.16 -44.59
N GLY A 377 -9.63 52.22 -44.85
CA GLY A 377 -8.53 52.38 -45.81
C GLY A 377 -7.27 52.98 -45.18
N THR A 378 -7.24 53.22 -43.89
CA THR A 378 -6.06 53.62 -43.12
C THR A 378 -5.44 52.41 -42.44
N PRO A 379 -4.13 52.13 -42.54
CA PRO A 379 -3.52 50.98 -41.91
C PRO A 379 -3.75 50.96 -40.41
N ASP A 380 -4.27 49.81 -39.92
CA ASP A 380 -4.51 49.52 -38.51
C ASP A 380 -3.56 48.42 -38.02
N MET A 381 -2.76 48.74 -37.01
CA MET A 381 -1.76 47.82 -36.45
C MET A 381 -2.01 47.57 -34.96
N VAL A 382 -1.84 46.31 -34.54
CA VAL A 382 -1.89 45.94 -33.13
C VAL A 382 -0.58 46.35 -32.42
N SER A 383 -0.64 46.54 -31.11
CA SER A 383 0.55 46.85 -30.31
C SER A 383 0.36 46.44 -28.84
N GLY A 384 1.46 46.16 -28.17
CA GLY A 384 1.44 45.79 -26.75
C GLY A 384 0.98 44.38 -26.51
N ILE A 385 1.16 43.48 -27.48
CA ILE A 385 1.03 42.04 -27.29
C ILE A 385 2.27 41.53 -26.56
N SER A 386 2.12 40.58 -25.63
CA SER A 386 3.24 39.90 -25.02
C SER A 386 2.99 38.38 -24.94
N LEU A 387 4.06 37.60 -25.05
CA LEU A 387 4.07 36.16 -24.91
C LEU A 387 4.71 35.79 -23.56
N ASP A 388 3.97 35.09 -22.71
CA ASP A 388 4.56 34.38 -21.58
C ASP A 388 5.08 33.02 -22.09
N ALA A 389 6.40 32.90 -22.14
CA ALA A 389 7.13 31.74 -22.64
C ALA A 389 7.71 30.87 -21.51
N THR A 390 7.20 30.97 -20.26
CA THR A 390 7.79 30.30 -19.07
C THR A 390 7.88 28.80 -19.26
N ASN A 391 6.87 28.17 -19.87
CA ASN A 391 6.81 26.73 -20.11
C ASN A 391 6.88 26.36 -21.59
N LEU A 392 7.30 27.28 -22.41
CA LEU A 392 7.34 27.10 -23.85
C LEU A 392 8.24 25.94 -24.26
N THR A 393 7.71 25.02 -25.06
CA THR A 393 8.42 23.86 -25.61
C THR A 393 8.29 23.86 -27.14
N GLY A 394 9.10 23.03 -27.81
CA GLY A 394 9.10 22.89 -29.27
C GLY A 394 10.26 23.58 -29.96
N SER A 395 10.73 22.97 -31.07
CA SER A 395 11.94 23.37 -31.78
C SER A 395 11.72 24.60 -32.69
N ASN A 396 10.52 24.75 -33.21
CA ASN A 396 10.15 25.85 -34.11
C ASN A 396 9.01 26.67 -33.51
N GLN A 397 9.03 27.97 -33.77
CA GLN A 397 8.05 28.93 -33.25
C GLN A 397 7.65 29.94 -34.28
N GLY A 398 6.45 30.49 -34.16
CA GLY A 398 5.94 31.54 -35.01
C GLY A 398 4.57 32.02 -34.55
N TYR A 399 3.95 32.85 -35.37
CA TYR A 399 2.60 33.32 -35.13
C TYR A 399 1.70 32.96 -36.30
N VAL A 400 0.43 32.71 -35.98
CA VAL A 400 -0.62 32.41 -36.95
C VAL A 400 -1.71 33.45 -36.79
N ILE A 401 -2.10 34.05 -37.89
CA ILE A 401 -3.28 34.91 -37.93
C ILE A 401 -4.35 34.19 -38.72
N THR A 402 -5.51 33.95 -38.11
CA THR A 402 -6.64 33.28 -38.73
C THR A 402 -7.86 34.21 -38.79
N ASP A 403 -8.85 33.86 -39.61
CA ASP A 403 -10.21 34.37 -39.47
C ASP A 403 -10.96 33.59 -38.33
N ASP A 404 -12.24 33.89 -38.15
CA ASP A 404 -13.11 33.23 -37.16
C ASP A 404 -13.47 31.78 -37.51
N GLN A 405 -13.17 31.33 -38.73
CA GLN A 405 -13.32 29.97 -39.21
C GLN A 405 -11.98 29.19 -39.18
N LEU A 406 -10.95 29.78 -38.58
CA LEU A 406 -9.59 29.25 -38.47
C LEU A 406 -8.84 29.15 -39.81
N ASN A 407 -9.31 29.78 -40.90
CA ASN A 407 -8.51 29.85 -42.12
C ASN A 407 -7.30 30.74 -41.90
N ILE A 408 -6.11 30.26 -42.25
CA ILE A 408 -4.85 30.96 -42.02
C ILE A 408 -4.73 32.12 -43.02
N LEU A 409 -4.70 33.34 -42.50
CA LEU A 409 -4.54 34.58 -43.27
C LEU A 409 -3.07 35.00 -43.41
N GLY A 410 -2.25 34.65 -42.42
CA GLY A 410 -0.85 35.00 -42.40
C GLY A 410 -0.04 34.23 -41.35
N LEU A 411 1.28 34.14 -41.56
CA LEU A 411 2.24 33.44 -40.75
C LEU A 411 3.41 34.34 -40.37
N PRO A 412 3.23 35.34 -39.50
CA PRO A 412 4.32 36.20 -39.06
C PRO A 412 5.37 35.40 -38.27
N PRO A 413 6.66 35.50 -38.57
CA PRO A 413 7.69 34.72 -37.88
C PRO A 413 8.03 35.26 -36.48
N THR A 414 7.69 36.51 -36.18
CA THR A 414 8.00 37.16 -34.90
C THR A 414 6.84 38.04 -34.42
N LEU A 415 6.85 38.40 -33.14
CA LEU A 415 5.86 39.31 -32.57
C LEU A 415 5.92 40.69 -33.25
N ASP A 416 7.12 41.21 -33.53
CA ASP A 416 7.30 42.48 -34.28
C ASP A 416 6.67 42.40 -35.68
N ALA A 417 6.72 41.24 -36.32
CA ALA A 417 6.06 41.02 -37.61
C ALA A 417 4.53 40.98 -37.46
N VAL A 418 3.97 40.49 -36.37
CA VAL A 418 2.53 40.56 -36.04
C VAL A 418 2.10 42.02 -35.86
N GLU A 419 2.87 42.79 -35.08
CA GLU A 419 2.60 44.22 -34.83
C GLU A 419 2.80 45.10 -36.10
N GLY A 420 3.46 44.56 -37.11
CA GLY A 420 3.60 45.20 -38.42
C GLY A 420 2.52 44.84 -39.44
N VAL A 421 1.56 43.96 -39.08
CA VAL A 421 0.45 43.61 -39.99
C VAL A 421 -0.59 44.71 -40.03
N ASP A 422 -0.94 45.14 -41.26
CA ASP A 422 -2.09 46.00 -41.48
C ASP A 422 -3.38 45.18 -41.52
N PHE A 423 -4.19 45.32 -40.46
CA PHE A 423 -5.46 44.61 -40.34
C PHE A 423 -6.59 45.24 -41.14
N ASP A 424 -6.50 46.55 -41.54
CA ASP A 424 -7.46 47.20 -42.42
C ASP A 424 -7.54 46.48 -43.78
N GLY A 425 -6.38 46.14 -44.33
CA GLY A 425 -6.26 45.49 -45.64
C GLY A 425 -6.96 44.11 -45.74
N ALA A 426 -7.25 43.46 -44.63
CA ALA A 426 -7.97 42.19 -44.62
C ALA A 426 -9.51 42.36 -44.68
N GLY A 427 -10.03 43.58 -44.67
CA GLY A 427 -11.47 43.88 -44.74
C GLY A 427 -12.22 43.59 -43.43
N ILE A 428 -13.53 43.76 -43.48
CA ILE A 428 -14.40 43.56 -42.30
C ILE A 428 -14.40 42.11 -41.86
N GLY A 429 -14.29 41.85 -40.53
CA GLY A 429 -14.30 40.49 -39.97
C GLY A 429 -13.63 40.42 -38.61
N LEU A 430 -13.49 39.21 -38.11
CA LEU A 430 -12.73 38.88 -36.91
C LEU A 430 -11.45 38.15 -37.31
N CYS A 431 -10.31 38.62 -36.82
CA CYS A 431 -9.05 37.87 -36.84
C CYS A 431 -8.69 37.38 -35.47
N LEU A 432 -8.02 36.25 -35.42
CA LEU A 432 -7.45 35.64 -34.21
C LEU A 432 -5.93 35.57 -34.41
N ILE A 433 -5.18 36.06 -33.43
CA ILE A 433 -3.72 35.97 -33.39
C ILE A 433 -3.35 34.88 -32.41
N TRP A 434 -2.57 33.91 -32.85
CA TRP A 434 -2.06 32.79 -32.09
C TRP A 434 -0.55 32.78 -32.08
N HIS A 435 0.09 32.33 -31.03
CA HIS A 435 1.45 31.83 -31.09
C HIS A 435 1.41 30.32 -31.32
N ILE A 436 2.26 29.81 -32.19
CA ILE A 436 2.41 28.40 -32.50
C ILE A 436 3.82 27.94 -32.18
N THR A 437 3.92 26.78 -31.54
CA THR A 437 5.15 26.01 -31.46
C THR A 437 4.96 24.67 -32.15
N TYR A 438 6.00 24.16 -32.81
CA TYR A 438 5.88 22.92 -33.59
C TYR A 438 7.23 22.27 -33.86
N GLU A 439 7.19 20.98 -34.23
CA GLU A 439 8.36 20.23 -34.69
C GLU A 439 8.43 20.12 -36.20
N ASP A 440 9.59 19.69 -36.70
CA ASP A 440 9.78 19.45 -38.13
C ASP A 440 8.79 18.41 -38.66
N GLY A 441 8.21 18.66 -39.81
CA GLY A 441 7.23 17.73 -40.42
C GLY A 441 5.77 18.14 -40.23
N ILE A 442 5.49 19.30 -39.57
CA ILE A 442 4.13 19.84 -39.55
C ILE A 442 3.64 20.10 -41.00
N THR A 443 2.40 19.73 -41.27
CA THR A 443 1.72 19.95 -42.54
C THR A 443 0.49 20.86 -42.36
N GLY A 444 0.04 21.51 -43.42
CA GLY A 444 -1.10 22.43 -43.37
C GLY A 444 -0.78 23.84 -42.86
N LEU A 445 0.44 24.13 -42.39
CA LEU A 445 0.84 25.46 -41.92
C LEU A 445 1.19 26.39 -43.08
N ALA A 446 0.17 26.81 -43.85
CA ALA A 446 0.31 27.71 -45.00
C ALA A 446 -0.89 28.65 -45.08
N ALA A 447 -0.64 29.86 -45.63
CA ALA A 447 -1.72 30.82 -45.87
C ALA A 447 -2.77 30.23 -46.85
N GLY A 448 -4.04 30.32 -46.47
CA GLY A 448 -5.17 29.74 -47.19
C GLY A 448 -5.60 28.35 -46.74
N GLU A 449 -4.81 27.69 -45.92
CA GLU A 449 -5.17 26.41 -45.24
C GLU A 449 -5.94 26.70 -43.96
N ASN A 450 -6.49 25.66 -43.34
CA ASN A 450 -7.24 25.80 -42.09
C ASN A 450 -6.41 25.29 -40.89
N ALA A 451 -6.33 26.07 -39.83
CA ALA A 451 -5.55 25.71 -38.65
C ALA A 451 -6.10 24.51 -37.88
N ALA A 452 -7.37 24.14 -38.10
CA ALA A 452 -7.96 22.91 -37.54
C ALA A 452 -7.49 21.63 -38.27
N ASP A 453 -6.93 21.78 -39.51
CA ASP A 453 -6.45 20.67 -40.32
C ASP A 453 -4.91 20.52 -40.23
N LEU A 454 -4.25 21.21 -39.28
CA LEU A 454 -2.83 21.02 -39.02
C LEU A 454 -2.54 19.58 -38.58
N GLU A 455 -1.53 18.96 -39.19
CA GLU A 455 -1.07 17.63 -38.82
C GLU A 455 0.40 17.66 -38.40
N GLY A 456 0.78 16.85 -37.41
CA GLY A 456 2.13 16.80 -36.85
C GLY A 456 2.12 17.15 -35.35
N PHE A 457 3.31 17.38 -34.82
CA PHE A 457 3.48 17.81 -33.41
C PHE A 457 3.48 19.34 -33.35
N PHE A 458 2.46 19.90 -32.75
CA PHE A 458 2.31 21.36 -32.58
C PHE A 458 1.42 21.69 -31.38
N ALA A 459 1.53 22.92 -30.92
CA ALA A 459 0.59 23.54 -29.99
C ALA A 459 0.28 24.98 -30.42
N LEU A 460 -0.94 25.42 -30.13
CA LEU A 460 -1.38 26.80 -30.26
C LEU A 460 -1.63 27.41 -28.89
N SER A 461 -1.23 28.66 -28.69
CA SER A 461 -1.55 29.45 -27.51
C SER A 461 -3.06 29.76 -27.42
N ASN A 462 -3.47 30.49 -26.39
CA ASN A 462 -4.73 31.23 -26.46
C ASN A 462 -4.66 32.26 -27.60
N SER A 463 -5.84 32.69 -28.11
CA SER A 463 -5.93 33.70 -29.17
C SER A 463 -6.17 35.10 -28.63
N ILE A 464 -5.63 36.10 -29.36
CA ILE A 464 -6.00 37.51 -29.23
C ILE A 464 -6.95 37.86 -30.36
N ARG A 465 -8.07 38.50 -30.03
CA ARG A 465 -9.11 38.88 -30.98
C ARG A 465 -8.83 40.27 -31.54
N VAL A 466 -8.97 40.40 -32.87
CA VAL A 466 -8.89 41.67 -33.60
C VAL A 466 -10.19 41.85 -34.38
N TYR A 467 -11.04 42.72 -33.88
CA TYR A 467 -12.30 43.05 -34.52
C TYR A 467 -12.04 44.16 -35.58
N ARG A 468 -12.38 43.89 -36.81
CA ARG A 468 -12.31 44.82 -37.95
C ARG A 468 -13.74 45.22 -38.30
N ASN A 469 -14.18 46.32 -37.70
CA ASN A 469 -15.56 46.77 -37.74
C ASN A 469 -15.85 47.58 -39.02
N PRO A 470 -17.10 47.61 -39.50
CA PRO A 470 -17.49 48.53 -40.55
C PRO A 470 -17.23 49.99 -40.17
N ASN A 471 -16.79 50.79 -41.14
CA ASN A 471 -16.73 52.26 -41.01
C ASN A 471 -18.06 52.86 -41.39
N ALA A 472 -18.69 53.56 -40.47
CA ALA A 472 -19.97 54.20 -40.72
C ALA A 472 -19.85 55.60 -41.46
N GLY A 473 -18.62 56.08 -41.63
CA GLY A 473 -18.42 57.42 -42.10
C GLY A 473 -18.68 58.50 -41.05
N THR A 474 -18.89 59.73 -41.48
CA THR A 474 -19.12 60.86 -40.56
C THR A 474 -20.41 61.60 -40.90
N ILE A 475 -21.05 62.10 -39.87
CA ILE A 475 -22.24 62.91 -39.98
C ILE A 475 -21.93 64.37 -39.54
N SER A 476 -22.60 65.32 -40.15
CA SER A 476 -22.46 66.70 -39.75
C SER A 476 -23.84 67.39 -39.74
N GLY A 477 -23.95 68.45 -38.98
CA GLY A 477 -25.18 69.19 -38.67
C GLY A 477 -25.30 69.39 -37.16
N GLY A 478 -26.19 70.23 -36.71
CA GLY A 478 -26.41 70.42 -35.25
C GLY A 478 -25.19 71.09 -34.53
N PRO A 479 -25.05 71.02 -33.20
CA PRO A 479 -26.07 70.41 -32.30
C PRO A 479 -27.41 71.14 -32.35
N TYR A 480 -28.50 70.43 -32.02
CA TYR A 480 -29.83 71.05 -32.00
C TYR A 480 -30.26 71.27 -30.55
N THR A 481 -31.08 72.33 -30.31
CA THR A 481 -31.66 72.63 -29.02
C THR A 481 -33.12 73.01 -29.26
N PHE A 482 -34.01 72.28 -28.59
CA PHE A 482 -35.45 72.44 -28.67
C PHE A 482 -36.03 72.73 -27.28
N THR A 483 -37.25 73.31 -27.29
CA THR A 483 -38.01 73.52 -26.05
C THR A 483 -39.25 72.59 -26.06
N VAL A 484 -39.39 71.77 -25.10
CA VAL A 484 -40.53 70.81 -25.00
C VAL A 484 -41.78 71.64 -24.66
N ASP A 485 -42.58 72.01 -25.68
CA ASP A 485 -43.75 72.90 -25.55
C ASP A 485 -45.02 72.31 -26.18
N GLY A 486 -44.96 71.06 -26.67
CA GLY A 486 -46.06 70.40 -27.35
C GLY A 486 -46.18 70.67 -28.82
N THR A 487 -45.21 71.47 -29.39
CA THR A 487 -45.11 71.72 -30.82
C THR A 487 -44.06 70.75 -31.39
N PRO A 488 -44.34 70.01 -32.47
CA PRO A 488 -43.33 69.11 -33.06
C PRO A 488 -42.03 69.81 -33.45
N ASP A 489 -40.92 69.28 -32.89
CA ASP A 489 -39.57 69.74 -33.16
C ASP A 489 -38.80 68.70 -34.00
N MET A 490 -38.31 69.15 -35.19
CA MET A 490 -37.62 68.29 -36.14
C MET A 490 -36.22 68.80 -36.43
N VAL A 491 -35.25 67.87 -36.54
CA VAL A 491 -33.91 68.20 -37.00
C VAL A 491 -33.89 68.39 -38.52
N SER A 492 -32.95 69.16 -39.03
CA SER A 492 -32.80 69.38 -40.50
C SER A 492 -31.38 69.75 -40.87
N GLY A 493 -31.01 69.46 -42.10
CA GLY A 493 -29.69 69.83 -42.61
C GLY A 493 -28.58 68.91 -42.14
N ILE A 494 -28.87 67.70 -41.72
CA ILE A 494 -27.89 66.66 -41.47
C ILE A 494 -27.28 66.23 -42.82
N THR A 495 -25.97 66.06 -42.86
CA THR A 495 -25.29 65.47 -44.00
C THR A 495 -24.47 64.27 -43.58
N LEU A 496 -24.34 63.33 -44.49
CA LEU A 496 -23.56 62.11 -44.30
C LEU A 496 -22.41 62.06 -45.31
N ASP A 497 -21.19 62.01 -44.81
CA ASP A 497 -20.03 61.68 -45.66
C ASP A 497 -19.76 60.17 -45.49
N SER A 498 -20.05 59.41 -46.49
CA SER A 498 -19.86 57.97 -46.56
C SER A 498 -18.82 57.53 -47.60
N SER A 499 -17.90 58.46 -47.99
CA SER A 499 -16.89 58.18 -49.02
C SER A 499 -16.01 56.96 -48.71
N ASN A 500 -15.69 56.74 -47.44
CA ASN A 500 -14.92 55.58 -46.95
C ASN A 500 -15.76 54.64 -46.14
N ALA A 501 -17.09 54.74 -46.17
CA ALA A 501 -17.98 53.86 -45.37
C ALA A 501 -17.95 52.47 -45.96
N THR A 502 -17.79 51.47 -45.03
CA THR A 502 -17.78 50.05 -45.33
C THR A 502 -18.94 49.34 -44.59
N GLY A 503 -19.20 48.08 -44.89
CA GLY A 503 -20.26 47.29 -44.28
C GLY A 503 -21.49 47.10 -45.16
N THR A 504 -22.13 45.92 -45.01
CA THR A 504 -23.24 45.47 -45.88
C THR A 504 -24.55 46.18 -45.57
N ASN A 505 -24.85 46.29 -44.29
CA ASN A 505 -26.13 46.85 -43.81
C ASN A 505 -25.93 48.24 -43.21
N ARG A 506 -27.03 49.03 -43.17
CA ARG A 506 -27.00 50.39 -42.66
C ARG A 506 -28.34 50.81 -42.05
N THR A 507 -28.25 51.64 -41.01
CA THR A 507 -29.44 52.31 -40.42
C THR A 507 -29.01 53.56 -39.67
N TRP A 508 -29.98 54.39 -39.31
CA TRP A 508 -29.75 55.46 -38.35
C TRP A 508 -30.15 54.99 -36.98
N VAL A 509 -29.48 55.45 -35.95
CA VAL A 509 -29.76 55.11 -34.57
C VAL A 509 -29.97 56.39 -33.77
N ILE A 510 -31.02 56.47 -33.01
CA ILE A 510 -31.24 57.55 -32.04
C ILE A 510 -31.13 56.93 -30.66
N THR A 511 -30.26 57.46 -29.82
CA THR A 511 -30.08 56.99 -28.43
C THR A 511 -30.39 58.12 -27.43
N ASP A 512 -30.64 57.72 -26.18
CA ASP A 512 -30.55 58.65 -25.06
C ASP A 512 -29.07 58.88 -24.66
N ASP A 513 -28.85 59.64 -23.58
CA ASP A 513 -27.52 59.94 -23.04
C ASP A 513 -26.82 58.74 -22.38
N ALA A 514 -27.56 57.70 -22.04
CA ALA A 514 -27.08 56.43 -21.53
C ALA A 514 -26.75 55.39 -22.61
N GLY A 515 -27.01 55.74 -23.92
CA GLY A 515 -26.80 54.85 -25.05
C GLY A 515 -27.94 53.89 -25.34
N ASN A 516 -29.12 54.02 -24.66
CA ASN A 516 -30.28 53.18 -24.96
C ASN A 516 -30.91 53.62 -26.29
N ILE A 517 -31.20 52.69 -27.16
CA ILE A 517 -31.78 52.91 -28.49
C ILE A 517 -33.22 53.34 -28.34
N LEU A 518 -33.49 54.57 -28.73
CA LEU A 518 -34.84 55.14 -28.74
C LEU A 518 -35.56 54.89 -30.06
N GLY A 519 -34.81 54.78 -31.16
CA GLY A 519 -35.40 54.55 -32.48
C GLY A 519 -34.34 54.17 -33.53
N LEU A 520 -34.80 53.49 -34.58
CA LEU A 520 -33.97 53.00 -35.70
C LEU A 520 -34.56 53.51 -37.03
N PRO A 521 -34.43 54.80 -37.34
CA PRO A 521 -34.91 55.34 -38.60
C PRO A 521 -34.13 54.76 -39.80
N PRO A 522 -34.81 54.21 -40.83
CA PRO A 522 -34.13 53.52 -41.93
C PRO A 522 -33.44 54.50 -42.92
N THR A 523 -33.83 55.77 -42.92
CA THR A 523 -33.29 56.78 -43.84
C THR A 523 -33.10 58.13 -43.14
N LEU A 524 -32.26 59.02 -43.73
CA LEU A 524 -32.08 60.38 -43.23
C LEU A 524 -33.41 61.12 -43.15
N ALA A 525 -34.26 61.01 -44.18
CA ALA A 525 -35.55 61.67 -44.19
C ALA A 525 -36.45 61.15 -43.02
N ALA A 526 -36.30 59.93 -42.63
CA ALA A 526 -36.98 59.37 -41.43
C ALA A 526 -36.44 59.98 -40.14
N VAL A 527 -35.13 60.25 -40.04
CA VAL A 527 -34.52 60.97 -38.90
C VAL A 527 -35.04 62.40 -38.82
N GLU A 528 -35.02 63.08 -39.93
CA GLU A 528 -35.54 64.46 -40.03
C GLU A 528 -37.05 64.60 -39.85
N GLY A 529 -37.76 63.45 -39.90
CA GLY A 529 -39.19 63.35 -39.59
C GLY A 529 -39.54 62.98 -38.17
N VAL A 530 -38.52 62.75 -37.33
CA VAL A 530 -38.73 62.39 -35.88
C VAL A 530 -39.13 63.67 -35.13
N ASP A 531 -40.23 63.58 -34.39
CA ASP A 531 -40.61 64.65 -33.49
C ASP A 531 -39.90 64.44 -32.14
N PHE A 532 -38.91 65.26 -31.86
CA PHE A 532 -38.12 65.25 -30.65
C PHE A 532 -38.83 65.82 -29.44
N ASP A 533 -39.89 66.69 -29.65
CA ASP A 533 -40.71 67.21 -28.54
C ASP A 533 -41.44 66.09 -27.83
N ALA A 534 -41.96 65.12 -28.59
CA ALA A 534 -42.72 63.99 -28.05
C ALA A 534 -41.94 63.08 -27.07
N ALA A 535 -40.62 63.14 -27.09
CA ALA A 535 -39.76 62.35 -26.19
C ALA A 535 -39.51 63.04 -24.83
N GLY A 536 -40.07 64.25 -24.59
CA GLY A 536 -39.90 65.02 -23.36
C GLY A 536 -38.48 65.59 -23.18
N THR A 537 -38.23 66.21 -22.03
CA THR A 537 -36.92 66.85 -21.74
C THR A 537 -35.78 65.83 -21.62
N GLY A 538 -34.55 66.15 -22.05
CA GLY A 538 -33.40 65.28 -21.99
C GLY A 538 -32.45 65.47 -23.16
N ILE A 539 -31.47 64.58 -23.27
CA ILE A 539 -30.47 64.58 -24.36
C ILE A 539 -30.64 63.32 -25.20
N CYS A 540 -30.59 63.49 -26.51
CA CYS A 540 -30.54 62.40 -27.47
C CYS A 540 -29.30 62.54 -28.35
N PHE A 541 -28.82 61.44 -28.89
CA PHE A 541 -27.76 61.42 -29.89
C PHE A 541 -28.25 60.74 -31.15
N ILE A 542 -27.94 61.32 -32.29
CA ILE A 542 -28.23 60.76 -33.60
C ILE A 542 -26.91 60.23 -34.16
N TRP A 543 -26.92 58.99 -34.60
CA TRP A 543 -25.81 58.25 -35.17
C TRP A 543 -26.22 57.71 -36.54
N TYR A 544 -25.22 57.51 -37.42
CA TYR A 544 -25.35 56.62 -38.55
C TYR A 544 -24.58 55.34 -38.25
N MET A 545 -25.17 54.17 -38.54
CA MET A 545 -24.60 52.87 -38.27
C MET A 545 -24.39 52.07 -39.56
N ARG A 546 -23.26 51.39 -39.64
CA ARG A 546 -23.00 50.35 -40.61
C ARG A 546 -22.77 49.05 -39.84
N TYR A 547 -23.20 47.91 -40.37
CA TYR A 547 -23.06 46.61 -39.70
C TYR A 547 -23.12 45.45 -40.68
N GLU A 548 -22.63 44.31 -40.27
CA GLU A 548 -22.70 43.06 -41.01
C GLU A 548 -23.89 42.20 -40.60
N ASP A 549 -24.20 41.17 -41.43
CA ASP A 549 -25.22 40.17 -41.09
C ASP A 549 -24.85 39.45 -39.79
N GLY A 550 -25.87 39.16 -38.97
CA GLY A 550 -25.67 38.54 -37.70
C GLY A 550 -25.52 39.48 -36.50
N LEU A 551 -25.61 40.81 -36.69
CA LEU A 551 -25.69 41.77 -35.59
C LEU A 551 -26.94 41.46 -34.72
N VAL A 552 -26.74 41.24 -33.42
CA VAL A 552 -27.78 40.96 -32.45
C VAL A 552 -27.98 42.14 -31.51
N GLY A 553 -29.20 42.38 -31.07
CA GLY A 553 -29.53 43.38 -30.07
C GLY A 553 -29.90 44.75 -30.69
N LEU A 554 -29.91 44.95 -32.02
CA LEU A 554 -30.25 46.19 -32.67
C LEU A 554 -31.76 46.42 -32.68
N GLU A 555 -32.32 46.72 -31.49
CA GLU A 555 -33.76 46.96 -31.27
C GLU A 555 -33.95 48.15 -30.32
N ALA A 556 -35.12 48.86 -30.45
CA ALA A 556 -35.46 49.93 -29.53
C ALA A 556 -35.60 49.37 -28.08
N GLY A 557 -35.00 50.08 -27.13
CA GLY A 557 -34.94 49.69 -25.71
C GLY A 557 -33.64 49.01 -25.31
N ASN A 558 -32.86 48.47 -26.23
CA ASN A 558 -31.51 47.88 -25.93
C ASN A 558 -30.45 49.02 -25.92
N ASN A 559 -29.29 48.68 -25.34
CA ASN A 559 -28.14 49.63 -25.34
C ASN A 559 -27.18 49.32 -26.48
N VAL A 560 -26.66 50.39 -27.12
CA VAL A 560 -25.69 50.24 -28.21
C VAL A 560 -24.38 49.59 -27.76
N ALA A 561 -24.05 49.65 -26.45
CA ALA A 561 -22.88 49.00 -25.89
C ALA A 561 -23.04 47.47 -25.75
N ASP A 562 -24.27 46.97 -25.77
CA ASP A 562 -24.62 45.57 -25.63
C ASP A 562 -24.86 44.88 -26.99
N LEU A 563 -24.57 45.57 -28.10
CA LEU A 563 -24.70 44.97 -29.42
C LEU A 563 -23.59 43.90 -29.64
N GLU A 564 -24.03 42.76 -30.12
CA GLU A 564 -23.10 41.65 -30.45
C GLU A 564 -22.99 41.48 -31.97
N GLY A 565 -21.76 41.57 -32.51
CA GLY A 565 -21.49 41.46 -33.95
C GLY A 565 -20.56 42.56 -34.43
N LEU A 566 -20.41 42.62 -35.74
CA LEU A 566 -19.53 43.62 -36.39
C LEU A 566 -20.37 44.84 -36.78
N TYR A 567 -20.08 45.98 -36.17
CA TYR A 567 -20.76 47.27 -36.46
C TYR A 567 -19.85 48.45 -36.20
N GLY A 568 -20.15 49.55 -36.82
CA GLY A 568 -19.53 50.86 -36.59
C GLY A 568 -20.57 51.98 -36.51
N LEU A 569 -20.33 52.90 -35.62
CA LEU A 569 -21.12 54.10 -35.45
C LEU A 569 -20.31 55.31 -35.98
N SER A 570 -20.97 56.23 -36.64
CA SER A 570 -20.43 57.57 -36.99
C SER A 570 -20.12 58.37 -35.70
N ASN A 571 -19.56 59.57 -35.85
CA ASN A 571 -19.71 60.55 -34.78
C ASN A 571 -21.20 60.89 -34.56
N SER A 572 -21.55 61.38 -33.35
CA SER A 572 -22.90 61.72 -32.98
C SER A 572 -23.28 63.19 -33.22
N ILE A 573 -24.57 63.44 -33.47
CA ILE A 573 -25.17 64.75 -33.37
C ILE A 573 -26.03 64.82 -32.14
N GLN A 574 -25.77 65.75 -31.25
CA GLN A 574 -26.50 65.96 -30.03
C GLN A 574 -27.80 66.75 -30.28
N VAL A 575 -28.88 66.31 -29.69
CA VAL A 575 -30.20 66.98 -29.60
C VAL A 575 -30.54 67.20 -28.13
N THR A 576 -30.53 68.47 -27.70
CA THR A 576 -30.90 68.86 -26.34
C THR A 576 -32.36 69.33 -26.34
N ARG A 577 -33.17 68.83 -25.43
CA ARG A 577 -34.58 69.12 -25.25
C ARG A 577 -34.78 69.66 -23.83
N ASN A 578 -35.09 70.99 -23.73
CA ASN A 578 -35.19 71.71 -22.47
C ASN A 578 -36.62 71.84 -21.97
#